data_b34f4fefddaa570bb1b948e56b031731
#
_entry.id   b34f4fefddaa570bb1b948e56b031731
#
_cell.length_a   1.000
_cell.length_b   1.000
_cell.length_c   1.000
_cell.angle_alpha   90.00
_cell.angle_beta   90.00
_cell.angle_gamma   90.00
#
_symmetry.space_group_name_H-M   'P 1'
#
loop_
_entity.id
_entity.type
_entity.pdbx_description
1 polymer ?
#
loop_
_entity_poly.entity_id
_entity_poly.type
_entity_poly.pdbx_seq_one_letter_code
_entity_poly.pdbx_strand_id
1 'polypeptide(L)'
;MIPSVVFSQTNYYTTNGTEYAVVGSLPGDQVFPDVAVTPSGGFVVWQDNATDGSGWGVSARRVDGTLSGTLGTFRVNVTGTNDQENARVALLKNGGAAFVWQGGLQGYQHIYVRFLTPTNTWLTATDEVVGVPAGNFQINPAVAVLNNGDVVAVWSSFNEAGSGSLQDVYGQVFSPAGQKIGGEFLINQFTSYNQRTPAVAALQSGGFVVTWVSEQQNRQAVLPGTTNTAVVLAATTTPSADIYARLYDSNAVFTTGEFLVDTNSNPCANPGVTAASDGGFLIVWDANDMVNHTNGWDIYARSFSSNGVGGAVALVNSYTYGDQYAPRVSAIGMDYLVVWTSLGQDGSREGVYEQFLHGVAPVGGEFRVNSTTLGQQMHPVVTSDGASQFLVAWTSYAGNPYSFDLFAQRYINVAALVEPMAAPFIYAPFVVSNGVYQPQLVVSWPVLLGISVSNYEVYVDGAATPAGITTGNQWTMTAANGLTAGSAHSFQIDYVTTLGSRPALSPSASGTTWSGLNYYGIPFEWMEQYYGDNFSNWPTNVNAPLTRGGLNLLQVFQSGGNPLDSGTWLKSVLATTPQGMFLTWNTQPGATYQVQVKTNLMEAWSNLGAPRFAAGATDSIYVGGSPAGYYQVELLR
;
A
#
# COMPACT_ATOMS: atom_id res chain seq x y z
N MET A 1 37.74 -6.70 12.86
CA MET A 1 36.35 -6.22 13.05
C MET A 1 35.97 -5.51 11.75
N ILE A 2 35.10 -6.12 10.95
CA ILE A 2 34.52 -5.51 9.77
C ILE A 2 33.39 -4.63 10.31
N PRO A 3 33.31 -3.33 9.97
CA PRO A 3 32.18 -2.52 10.37
C PRO A 3 30.92 -3.08 9.70
N SER A 4 29.95 -3.47 10.51
CA SER A 4 28.59 -3.75 10.02
C SER A 4 28.04 -2.47 9.42
N VAL A 5 27.86 -2.45 8.12
CA VAL A 5 27.09 -1.42 7.43
C VAL A 5 25.64 -1.60 7.90
N VAL A 6 25.21 -0.74 8.80
CA VAL A 6 23.78 -0.62 9.14
C VAL A 6 23.14 0.03 7.91
N PHE A 7 22.49 -0.79 7.09
CA PHE A 7 21.55 -0.26 6.12
C PHE A 7 20.42 0.39 6.91
N SER A 8 20.25 1.70 6.81
CA SER A 8 19.03 2.35 7.27
C SER A 8 17.88 1.71 6.48
N GLN A 9 16.97 1.05 7.17
CA GLN A 9 15.75 0.55 6.54
C GLN A 9 15.02 1.75 5.94
N THR A 10 14.92 1.79 4.62
CA THR A 10 14.17 2.82 3.91
C THR A 10 12.68 2.57 4.15
N ASN A 11 11.96 3.63 4.43
CA ASN A 11 10.50 3.58 4.56
C ASN A 11 9.89 3.11 3.23
N TYR A 12 9.11 2.02 3.26
CA TYR A 12 8.46 1.47 2.06
C TYR A 12 7.22 2.25 1.64
N TYR A 13 6.75 3.16 2.49
CA TYR A 13 5.57 3.98 2.27
C TYR A 13 5.94 5.45 2.33
N THR A 14 5.25 6.26 1.53
CA THR A 14 5.37 7.72 1.51
C THR A 14 4.00 8.37 1.50
N THR A 15 3.92 9.63 1.88
CA THR A 15 2.68 10.40 1.79
C THR A 15 2.22 10.49 0.33
N ASN A 16 0.92 10.25 0.10
CA ASN A 16 0.27 10.39 -1.20
C ASN A 16 -0.57 11.68 -1.22
N GLY A 17 0.08 12.80 -1.50
CA GLY A 17 -0.48 14.14 -1.38
C GLY A 17 -0.34 14.74 0.02
N THR A 18 -1.01 15.87 0.24
CA THR A 18 -1.03 16.58 1.52
C THR A 18 -2.24 16.17 2.37
N GLU A 19 -2.20 16.52 3.66
CA GLU A 19 -3.36 16.51 4.55
C GLU A 19 -4.56 17.22 3.89
N TYR A 20 -5.76 16.67 4.05
CA TYR A 20 -6.98 17.25 3.49
C TYR A 20 -8.18 17.08 4.42
N ALA A 21 -9.13 18.02 4.35
CA ALA A 21 -10.38 17.94 5.08
C ALA A 21 -11.29 16.87 4.47
N VAL A 22 -11.76 15.93 5.30
CA VAL A 22 -12.61 14.82 4.85
C VAL A 22 -14.02 15.32 4.50
N VAL A 23 -14.58 16.19 5.32
CA VAL A 23 -15.98 16.60 5.23
C VAL A 23 -16.16 18.05 4.77
N GLY A 24 -15.08 18.81 4.65
CA GLY A 24 -15.16 20.25 4.39
C GLY A 24 -15.80 21.00 5.56
N SER A 25 -16.41 22.15 5.27
CA SER A 25 -17.02 23.00 6.29
C SER A 25 -18.47 22.60 6.57
N LEU A 26 -18.71 21.47 7.21
CA LEU A 26 -20.04 21.14 7.75
C LEU A 26 -20.27 21.91 9.07
N PRO A 27 -21.54 22.25 9.39
CA PRO A 27 -21.85 22.90 10.67
C PRO A 27 -21.66 21.93 11.85
N GLY A 28 -21.29 22.47 13.01
CA GLY A 28 -21.09 21.71 14.24
C GLY A 28 -19.77 20.96 14.29
N ASP A 29 -19.63 20.11 15.28
CA ASP A 29 -18.45 19.26 15.49
C ASP A 29 -18.59 17.95 14.74
N GLN A 30 -17.51 17.52 14.08
CA GLN A 30 -17.35 16.20 13.52
C GLN A 30 -16.19 15.52 14.24
N VAL A 31 -16.46 14.44 14.95
CA VAL A 31 -15.49 13.79 15.84
C VAL A 31 -15.60 12.26 15.79
N PHE A 32 -14.58 11.58 16.36
CA PHE A 32 -14.52 10.13 16.46
C PHE A 32 -14.75 9.40 15.13
N PRO A 33 -13.88 9.65 14.13
CA PRO A 33 -14.00 8.95 12.86
C PRO A 33 -13.73 7.45 12.99
N ASP A 34 -14.29 6.69 12.03
CA ASP A 34 -13.86 5.34 11.70
C ASP A 34 -13.84 5.18 10.18
N VAL A 35 -12.97 4.30 9.67
CA VAL A 35 -12.71 4.18 8.23
C VAL A 35 -12.57 2.72 7.80
N ALA A 36 -13.15 2.40 6.64
CA ALA A 36 -12.94 1.11 5.99
C ALA A 36 -12.88 1.31 4.48
N VAL A 37 -11.79 0.85 3.85
CA VAL A 37 -11.56 1.03 2.41
C VAL A 37 -11.06 -0.26 1.73
N THR A 38 -11.23 -0.31 0.42
CA THR A 38 -10.64 -1.26 -0.53
C THR A 38 -9.95 -0.48 -1.64
N PRO A 39 -9.26 -1.10 -2.62
CA PRO A 39 -8.71 -0.39 -3.78
C PRO A 39 -9.75 0.37 -4.61
N SER A 40 -11.04 0.02 -4.50
CA SER A 40 -12.13 0.74 -5.17
C SER A 40 -12.74 1.87 -4.32
N GLY A 41 -12.25 2.10 -3.11
CA GLY A 41 -12.76 3.07 -2.15
C GLY A 41 -13.51 2.42 -0.98
N GLY A 42 -14.31 3.22 -0.25
CA GLY A 42 -15.01 2.77 0.94
C GLY A 42 -15.76 3.89 1.64
N PHE A 43 -15.72 3.90 2.99
CA PHE A 43 -16.44 4.86 3.80
C PHE A 43 -15.58 5.41 4.94
N VAL A 44 -15.83 6.69 5.26
CA VAL A 44 -15.53 7.32 6.52
C VAL A 44 -16.86 7.54 7.25
N VAL A 45 -16.94 7.17 8.52
CA VAL A 45 -18.09 7.39 9.41
C VAL A 45 -17.64 8.20 10.62
N TRP A 46 -18.52 9.01 11.18
CA TRP A 46 -18.23 9.85 12.34
C TRP A 46 -19.51 10.19 13.12
N GLN A 47 -19.35 10.73 14.31
CA GLN A 47 -20.43 11.39 15.03
C GLN A 47 -20.36 12.90 14.85
N ASP A 48 -21.51 13.55 14.70
CA ASP A 48 -21.65 15.00 14.61
C ASP A 48 -22.86 15.51 15.41
N ASN A 49 -22.81 16.76 15.83
CA ASN A 49 -23.85 17.36 16.66
C ASN A 49 -24.81 18.29 15.88
N ALA A 50 -24.85 18.20 14.56
CA ALA A 50 -25.64 19.11 13.74
C ALA A 50 -26.63 18.46 12.76
N THR A 51 -26.46 17.17 12.40
CA THR A 51 -27.17 16.57 11.25
C THR A 51 -28.48 15.89 11.61
N ASP A 52 -28.70 15.42 12.83
CA ASP A 52 -29.91 14.69 13.18
C ASP A 52 -30.95 15.50 13.99
N GLY A 53 -30.55 16.66 14.46
CA GLY A 53 -31.44 17.61 15.15
C GLY A 53 -31.59 17.40 16.66
N SER A 54 -30.86 16.43 17.26
CA SER A 54 -30.89 16.14 18.70
C SER A 54 -29.64 15.46 19.19
N GLY A 55 -28.74 16.21 19.83
CA GLY A 55 -27.48 15.67 20.38
C GLY A 55 -26.48 15.23 19.31
N TRP A 56 -25.86 14.08 19.51
CA TRP A 56 -24.95 13.47 18.54
C TRP A 56 -25.69 12.53 17.59
N GLY A 57 -25.45 12.68 16.28
CA GLY A 57 -25.90 11.77 15.23
C GLY A 57 -24.72 11.08 14.54
N VAL A 58 -25.00 10.06 13.75
CA VAL A 58 -23.98 9.33 12.95
C VAL A 58 -24.13 9.69 11.49
N SER A 59 -23.05 10.24 10.93
CA SER A 59 -22.93 10.57 9.50
C SER A 59 -21.82 9.78 8.86
N ALA A 60 -21.91 9.57 7.55
CA ALA A 60 -20.89 8.89 6.77
C ALA A 60 -20.66 9.58 5.42
N ARG A 61 -19.50 9.33 4.85
CA ARG A 61 -19.11 9.76 3.51
C ARG A 61 -18.46 8.62 2.76
N ARG A 62 -18.78 8.50 1.49
CA ARG A 62 -18.07 7.59 0.60
C ARG A 62 -16.77 8.22 0.11
N VAL A 63 -15.70 7.44 0.07
CA VAL A 63 -14.44 7.77 -0.58
C VAL A 63 -14.24 6.86 -1.78
N ASP A 64 -13.60 7.36 -2.84
CA ASP A 64 -13.26 6.58 -4.03
C ASP A 64 -11.92 5.85 -3.88
N GLY A 65 -11.47 5.14 -4.92
CA GLY A 65 -10.20 4.41 -4.91
C GLY A 65 -8.95 5.29 -4.81
N THR A 66 -9.07 6.61 -5.00
CA THR A 66 -7.95 7.55 -4.72
C THR A 66 -7.85 7.91 -3.24
N LEU A 67 -8.81 7.47 -2.44
CA LEU A 67 -8.99 7.76 -1.02
C LEU A 67 -9.09 9.26 -0.69
N SER A 68 -9.39 10.10 -1.69
CA SER A 68 -9.51 11.56 -1.54
C SER A 68 -10.75 12.13 -2.21
N GLY A 69 -11.47 11.31 -2.99
CA GLY A 69 -12.64 11.75 -3.73
C GLY A 69 -13.79 12.15 -2.81
N THR A 70 -14.38 13.28 -3.11
CA THR A 70 -15.45 13.87 -2.30
C THR A 70 -16.82 13.45 -2.83
N LEU A 71 -17.29 12.27 -2.45
CA LEU A 71 -18.67 11.85 -2.69
C LEU A 71 -19.56 12.37 -1.56
N GLY A 72 -20.87 12.49 -1.80
CA GLY A 72 -21.80 13.13 -0.88
C GLY A 72 -21.85 12.51 0.52
N THR A 73 -22.07 13.34 1.53
CA THR A 73 -22.31 12.94 2.93
C THR A 73 -23.76 12.50 3.09
N PHE A 74 -23.99 11.51 3.95
CA PHE A 74 -25.32 11.02 4.29
C PHE A 74 -25.42 10.62 5.77
N ARG A 75 -26.60 10.72 6.34
CA ARG A 75 -26.91 10.28 7.70
C ARG A 75 -27.04 8.75 7.75
N VAL A 76 -26.47 8.13 8.77
CA VAL A 76 -26.53 6.67 8.99
C VAL A 76 -27.71 6.29 9.86
N ASN A 77 -27.85 6.88 11.07
CA ASN A 77 -28.95 6.61 11.99
C ASN A 77 -30.30 7.16 11.48
N VAL A 78 -31.39 6.45 11.75
CA VAL A 78 -32.78 6.93 11.49
C VAL A 78 -33.29 7.66 12.72
N THR A 79 -33.12 7.06 13.90
CA THR A 79 -33.54 7.63 15.17
C THR A 79 -32.63 8.81 15.51
N GLY A 80 -33.22 10.01 15.64
CA GLY A 80 -32.50 11.22 16.00
C GLY A 80 -32.72 11.65 17.45
N THR A 81 -33.28 10.80 18.31
CA THR A 81 -33.55 11.15 19.71
C THR A 81 -32.38 10.68 20.57
N ASN A 82 -31.87 11.56 21.44
CA ASN A 82 -30.67 11.37 22.26
C ASN A 82 -29.38 11.21 21.42
N ASP A 83 -28.31 10.74 22.04
CA ASP A 83 -27.00 10.65 21.41
C ASP A 83 -26.82 9.34 20.64
N GLN A 84 -26.22 9.42 19.47
CA GLN A 84 -25.70 8.32 18.68
C GLN A 84 -24.20 8.52 18.50
N GLU A 85 -23.40 7.61 19.04
CA GLU A 85 -21.96 7.80 19.26
C GLU A 85 -21.13 6.56 18.91
N ASN A 86 -19.80 6.73 18.87
CA ASN A 86 -18.84 5.66 18.67
C ASN A 86 -19.15 4.77 17.44
N ALA A 87 -19.44 5.42 16.32
CA ALA A 87 -19.76 4.72 15.08
C ALA A 87 -18.55 3.93 14.53
N ARG A 88 -18.82 2.73 14.01
CA ARG A 88 -17.86 1.86 13.34
C ARG A 88 -18.40 1.42 11.99
N VAL A 89 -17.48 1.17 11.04
CA VAL A 89 -17.82 0.71 9.70
C VAL A 89 -16.97 -0.48 9.26
N ALA A 90 -17.60 -1.46 8.61
CA ALA A 90 -16.91 -2.56 7.96
C ALA A 90 -17.48 -2.78 6.56
N LEU A 91 -16.60 -3.01 5.57
CA LEU A 91 -17.01 -3.23 4.18
C LEU A 91 -17.43 -4.67 3.96
N LEU A 92 -18.61 -4.86 3.41
CA LEU A 92 -19.11 -6.16 3.00
C LEU A 92 -18.40 -6.65 1.74
N LYS A 93 -18.18 -7.95 1.61
CA LYS A 93 -17.54 -8.55 0.42
C LYS A 93 -18.29 -8.32 -0.89
N ASN A 94 -19.58 -8.02 -0.83
CA ASN A 94 -20.40 -7.66 -1.99
C ASN A 94 -20.27 -6.19 -2.41
N GLY A 95 -19.46 -5.37 -1.71
CA GLY A 95 -19.27 -3.94 -1.96
C GLY A 95 -20.24 -3.03 -1.20
N GLY A 96 -21.09 -3.57 -0.31
CA GLY A 96 -21.88 -2.82 0.66
C GLY A 96 -21.09 -2.50 1.93
N ALA A 97 -21.79 -2.06 3.00
CA ALA A 97 -21.17 -1.76 4.29
C ALA A 97 -22.11 -2.09 5.46
N ALA A 98 -21.55 -2.45 6.60
CA ALA A 98 -22.20 -2.52 7.88
C ALA A 98 -21.73 -1.35 8.76
N PHE A 99 -22.68 -0.59 9.32
CA PHE A 99 -22.43 0.50 10.25
C PHE A 99 -22.98 0.10 11.61
N VAL A 100 -22.19 0.24 12.66
CA VAL A 100 -22.55 -0.11 14.04
C VAL A 100 -22.25 1.09 14.93
N TRP A 101 -23.14 1.41 15.86
CA TRP A 101 -22.96 2.52 16.81
C TRP A 101 -23.67 2.25 18.13
N GLN A 102 -23.33 2.99 19.18
CA GLN A 102 -24.11 3.07 20.40
C GLN A 102 -25.08 4.23 20.33
N GLY A 103 -26.31 4.06 20.84
CA GLY A 103 -27.31 5.12 20.80
C GLY A 103 -28.29 5.04 21.94
N GLY A 104 -28.88 6.19 22.31
CA GLY A 104 -29.86 6.31 23.34
C GLY A 104 -29.47 7.30 24.44
N LEU A 105 -30.28 7.37 25.49
CA LEU A 105 -30.01 8.23 26.64
C LEU A 105 -28.73 7.76 27.35
N GLN A 106 -27.89 8.69 27.78
CA GLN A 106 -26.65 8.42 28.54
C GLN A 106 -26.94 7.49 29.73
N GLY A 107 -26.18 6.36 29.81
CA GLY A 107 -26.38 5.31 30.81
C GLY A 107 -27.51 4.31 30.48
N TYR A 108 -28.15 4.46 29.32
CA TYR A 108 -29.19 3.55 28.78
C TYR A 108 -28.97 3.28 27.29
N GLN A 109 -27.74 3.44 26.79
CA GLN A 109 -27.42 3.20 25.39
C GLN A 109 -27.54 1.71 25.04
N HIS A 110 -27.86 1.45 23.77
CA HIS A 110 -27.79 0.13 23.16
C HIS A 110 -26.96 0.18 21.88
N ILE A 111 -26.56 -0.99 21.40
CA ILE A 111 -25.84 -1.10 20.14
C ILE A 111 -26.83 -1.28 19.00
N TYR A 112 -26.65 -0.48 17.95
CA TYR A 112 -27.44 -0.50 16.74
C TYR A 112 -26.59 -0.85 15.52
N VAL A 113 -27.22 -1.39 14.49
CA VAL A 113 -26.59 -1.73 13.22
C VAL A 113 -27.52 -1.36 12.05
N ARG A 114 -26.90 -0.93 10.93
CA ARG A 114 -27.57 -0.84 9.63
C ARG A 114 -26.64 -1.35 8.53
N PHE A 115 -27.24 -1.97 7.53
CA PHE A 115 -26.54 -2.51 6.38
C PHE A 115 -26.88 -1.72 5.12
N LEU A 116 -25.84 -1.27 4.41
CA LEU A 116 -25.96 -0.59 3.13
C LEU A 116 -25.60 -1.57 2.01
N THR A 117 -26.41 -1.63 0.96
CA THR A 117 -26.14 -2.47 -0.22
C THR A 117 -25.06 -1.84 -1.11
N PRO A 118 -24.47 -2.58 -2.06
CA PRO A 118 -23.55 -2.03 -3.06
C PRO A 118 -24.16 -0.88 -3.90
N THR A 119 -25.49 -0.86 -4.04
CA THR A 119 -26.23 0.16 -4.77
C THR A 119 -26.66 1.35 -3.92
N ASN A 120 -26.08 1.47 -2.70
CA ASN A 120 -26.37 2.54 -1.73
C ASN A 120 -27.84 2.57 -1.26
N THR A 121 -28.45 1.42 -1.10
CA THR A 121 -29.79 1.26 -0.54
C THR A 121 -29.67 0.62 0.83
N TRP A 122 -30.38 1.15 1.83
CA TRP A 122 -30.43 0.53 3.16
C TRP A 122 -31.26 -0.76 3.11
N LEU A 123 -30.77 -1.84 3.77
CA LEU A 123 -31.51 -3.09 3.87
C LEU A 123 -32.75 -2.97 4.76
N THR A 124 -32.70 -2.08 5.78
CA THR A 124 -33.82 -1.84 6.71
C THR A 124 -34.18 -0.36 6.70
N ALA A 125 -35.45 -0.07 6.95
CA ALA A 125 -35.97 1.29 7.09
C ALA A 125 -35.66 1.89 8.48
N THR A 126 -35.37 1.05 9.45
CA THR A 126 -35.12 1.38 10.86
C THR A 126 -33.71 0.99 11.30
N ASP A 127 -33.31 1.54 12.43
CA ASP A 127 -32.11 1.12 13.15
C ASP A 127 -32.38 -0.24 13.82
N GLU A 128 -31.52 -1.24 13.59
CA GLU A 128 -31.68 -2.58 14.16
C GLU A 128 -30.86 -2.71 15.43
N VAL A 129 -31.48 -3.16 16.54
CA VAL A 129 -30.76 -3.41 17.81
C VAL A 129 -29.91 -4.67 17.70
N VAL A 130 -28.62 -4.57 18.07
CA VAL A 130 -27.66 -5.67 17.96
C VAL A 130 -27.85 -6.69 19.08
N GLY A 131 -27.73 -6.26 20.35
CA GLY A 131 -27.86 -7.11 21.53
C GLY A 131 -29.31 -7.27 22.02
N VAL A 132 -29.47 -7.90 23.17
CA VAL A 132 -30.78 -8.00 23.85
C VAL A 132 -31.01 -6.72 24.65
N PRO A 133 -32.12 -5.97 24.42
CA PRO A 133 -32.36 -4.68 25.09
C PRO A 133 -32.87 -4.81 26.54
N ALA A 134 -32.50 -5.86 27.24
CA ALA A 134 -33.04 -6.21 28.55
C ALA A 134 -32.46 -5.39 29.73
N GLY A 135 -32.63 -4.05 29.68
CA GLY A 135 -32.36 -3.19 30.83
C GLY A 135 -30.91 -2.88 31.14
N ASN A 136 -29.97 -3.40 30.36
CA ASN A 136 -28.53 -3.18 30.50
C ASN A 136 -28.07 -2.15 29.48
N PHE A 137 -27.13 -1.28 29.85
CA PHE A 137 -26.58 -0.38 28.87
C PHE A 137 -25.35 -0.99 28.18
N GLN A 138 -25.23 -0.72 26.89
CA GLN A 138 -24.25 -1.31 25.99
C GLN A 138 -23.49 -0.20 25.27
N ILE A 139 -22.15 -0.30 25.24
CA ILE A 139 -21.25 0.74 24.72
C ILE A 139 -20.02 0.15 24.02
N ASN A 140 -19.26 1.02 23.36
CA ASN A 140 -17.97 0.72 22.72
C ASN A 140 -18.06 -0.43 21.70
N PRO A 141 -18.86 -0.30 20.66
CA PRO A 141 -18.96 -1.31 19.62
C PRO A 141 -17.68 -1.38 18.77
N ALA A 142 -17.40 -2.60 18.28
CA ALA A 142 -16.45 -2.84 17.20
C ALA A 142 -17.07 -3.84 16.20
N VAL A 143 -16.63 -3.82 14.95
CA VAL A 143 -17.22 -4.63 13.88
C VAL A 143 -16.14 -5.13 12.92
N ALA A 144 -16.29 -6.38 12.44
CA ALA A 144 -15.47 -6.96 11.40
C ALA A 144 -16.31 -7.80 10.43
N VAL A 145 -15.85 -7.92 9.17
CA VAL A 145 -16.45 -8.82 8.17
C VAL A 145 -15.55 -10.04 8.01
N LEU A 146 -16.12 -11.22 8.23
CA LEU A 146 -15.42 -12.49 8.17
C LEU A 146 -15.17 -12.95 6.74
N ASN A 147 -14.31 -13.94 6.57
CA ASN A 147 -13.96 -14.47 5.25
C ASN A 147 -15.12 -15.16 4.52
N ASN A 148 -16.10 -15.68 5.24
CA ASN A 148 -17.34 -16.21 4.67
C ASN A 148 -18.37 -15.12 4.28
N GLY A 149 -18.09 -13.85 4.61
CA GLY A 149 -18.94 -12.69 4.37
C GLY A 149 -19.85 -12.32 5.54
N ASP A 150 -19.92 -13.12 6.60
CA ASP A 150 -20.66 -12.79 7.80
C ASP A 150 -20.03 -11.60 8.53
N VAL A 151 -20.83 -10.88 9.31
CA VAL A 151 -20.42 -9.71 10.07
C VAL A 151 -20.46 -10.04 11.55
N VAL A 152 -19.39 -9.81 12.27
CA VAL A 152 -19.36 -9.92 13.73
C VAL A 152 -19.28 -8.52 14.35
N ALA A 153 -20.24 -8.20 15.22
CA ALA A 153 -20.21 -7.02 16.08
C ALA A 153 -19.93 -7.45 17.51
N VAL A 154 -19.07 -6.70 18.22
CA VAL A 154 -18.73 -6.92 19.62
C VAL A 154 -18.88 -5.62 20.40
N TRP A 155 -19.22 -5.69 21.68
CA TRP A 155 -19.46 -4.51 22.53
C TRP A 155 -19.25 -4.82 24.01
N SER A 156 -19.21 -3.79 24.85
CA SER A 156 -19.25 -3.91 26.32
C SER A 156 -20.69 -3.77 26.82
N SER A 157 -21.16 -4.69 27.66
CA SER A 157 -22.47 -4.68 28.25
C SER A 157 -22.41 -4.68 29.79
N PHE A 158 -23.29 -3.94 30.46
CA PHE A 158 -23.31 -3.84 31.93
C PHE A 158 -24.27 -4.84 32.57
N ASN A 159 -23.80 -5.58 33.58
CA ASN A 159 -24.56 -6.51 34.43
C ASN A 159 -25.34 -7.60 33.67
N GLU A 160 -24.94 -7.93 32.46
CA GLU A 160 -25.64 -8.90 31.60
C GLU A 160 -25.26 -10.35 31.97
N ALA A 161 -23.99 -10.62 32.32
CA ALA A 161 -23.52 -11.93 32.77
C ALA A 161 -23.98 -12.30 34.19
N GLY A 162 -24.67 -11.40 34.88
CA GLY A 162 -25.21 -11.60 36.23
C GLY A 162 -25.05 -10.38 37.13
N SER A 163 -25.77 -10.32 38.22
CA SER A 163 -25.70 -9.19 39.16
C SER A 163 -24.28 -9.07 39.76
N GLY A 164 -23.63 -7.93 39.50
CA GLY A 164 -22.28 -7.61 39.96
C GLY A 164 -21.14 -7.97 39.01
N SER A 165 -21.44 -8.41 37.79
CA SER A 165 -20.43 -8.63 36.75
C SER A 165 -19.83 -7.31 36.21
N LEU A 166 -20.43 -6.17 36.46
CA LEU A 166 -20.06 -4.85 35.92
C LEU A 166 -20.10 -4.85 34.38
N GLN A 167 -18.98 -4.70 33.72
CA GLN A 167 -18.91 -4.76 32.26
C GLN A 167 -18.40 -6.12 31.78
N ASP A 168 -19.05 -6.69 30.78
CA ASP A 168 -18.61 -7.88 30.06
C ASP A 168 -18.64 -7.64 28.56
N VAL A 169 -17.83 -8.39 27.79
CA VAL A 169 -17.77 -8.29 26.34
C VAL A 169 -18.68 -9.33 25.70
N TYR A 170 -19.58 -8.86 24.84
CA TYR A 170 -20.54 -9.68 24.09
C TYR A 170 -20.30 -9.56 22.59
N GLY A 171 -20.81 -10.52 21.83
CA GLY A 171 -20.77 -10.56 20.39
C GLY A 171 -22.06 -11.07 19.76
N GLN A 172 -22.34 -10.63 18.54
CA GLN A 172 -23.44 -11.09 17.68
C GLN A 172 -22.93 -11.22 16.26
N VAL A 173 -23.26 -12.34 15.61
CA VAL A 173 -22.97 -12.56 14.19
C VAL A 173 -24.21 -12.25 13.34
N PHE A 174 -23.98 -11.66 12.17
CA PHE A 174 -25.00 -11.37 11.16
C PHE A 174 -24.58 -11.95 9.81
N SER A 175 -25.54 -12.37 9.02
CA SER A 175 -25.33 -12.67 7.61
C SER A 175 -25.05 -11.38 6.81
N PRO A 176 -24.52 -11.46 5.58
CA PRO A 176 -24.36 -10.30 4.70
C PRO A 176 -25.69 -9.60 4.34
N ALA A 177 -26.81 -10.28 4.55
CA ALA A 177 -28.16 -9.76 4.39
C ALA A 177 -28.72 -9.10 5.66
N GLY A 178 -27.91 -8.89 6.70
CA GLY A 178 -28.29 -8.24 7.95
C GLY A 178 -29.11 -9.11 8.91
N GLN A 179 -29.24 -10.41 8.66
CA GLN A 179 -29.97 -11.31 9.55
C GLN A 179 -29.06 -11.85 10.67
N LYS A 180 -29.53 -11.81 11.92
CA LYS A 180 -28.80 -12.41 13.05
C LYS A 180 -28.59 -13.91 12.83
N ILE A 181 -27.37 -14.40 13.04
CA ILE A 181 -26.99 -15.81 13.04
C ILE A 181 -26.75 -16.24 14.50
N GLY A 182 -27.59 -17.13 14.98
CA GLY A 182 -27.59 -17.50 16.40
C GLY A 182 -28.04 -16.39 17.33
N GLY A 183 -27.78 -16.56 18.64
CA GLY A 183 -27.98 -15.52 19.64
C GLY A 183 -26.68 -14.74 19.91
N GLU A 184 -26.79 -13.70 20.72
CA GLU A 184 -25.60 -13.06 21.28
C GLU A 184 -24.86 -14.05 22.20
N PHE A 185 -23.55 -13.86 22.33
CA PHE A 185 -22.69 -14.75 23.10
C PHE A 185 -21.66 -13.96 23.93
N LEU A 186 -21.36 -14.47 25.12
CA LEU A 186 -20.36 -13.92 26.02
C LEU A 186 -18.95 -14.26 25.50
N ILE A 187 -18.08 -13.26 25.39
CA ILE A 187 -16.73 -13.40 24.86
C ILE A 187 -15.72 -13.72 25.96
N ASN A 188 -15.68 -12.93 27.04
CA ASN A 188 -14.79 -13.17 28.17
C ASN A 188 -15.24 -14.38 29.02
N GLN A 189 -14.28 -15.07 29.62
CA GLN A 189 -14.55 -16.18 30.56
C GLN A 189 -14.61 -15.71 32.01
N PHE A 190 -13.77 -14.73 32.32
CA PHE A 190 -13.76 -14.11 33.65
C PHE A 190 -14.76 -12.97 33.70
N THR A 191 -15.80 -13.09 34.55
CA THR A 191 -16.93 -12.15 34.60
C THR A 191 -16.96 -11.24 35.83
N SER A 192 -15.93 -11.28 36.68
CA SER A 192 -15.80 -10.33 37.79
C SER A 192 -15.08 -9.06 37.34
N TYR A 193 -15.44 -7.89 37.88
CA TYR A 193 -14.92 -6.58 37.51
C TYR A 193 -15.23 -6.20 36.05
N ASN A 194 -14.47 -5.27 35.50
CA ASN A 194 -14.74 -4.76 34.15
C ASN A 194 -13.97 -5.53 33.07
N GLN A 195 -14.69 -5.92 32.03
CA GLN A 195 -14.20 -6.37 30.73
C GLN A 195 -14.75 -5.39 29.69
N ARG A 196 -13.90 -4.56 29.08
CA ARG A 196 -14.38 -3.37 28.34
C ARG A 196 -13.53 -3.02 27.12
N THR A 197 -14.04 -2.10 26.30
CA THR A 197 -13.37 -1.56 25.11
C THR A 197 -12.84 -2.64 24.17
N PRO A 198 -13.72 -3.54 23.64
CA PRO A 198 -13.28 -4.59 22.75
C PRO A 198 -12.84 -4.06 21.39
N ALA A 199 -11.91 -4.78 20.77
CA ALA A 199 -11.59 -4.68 19.35
C ALA A 199 -11.68 -6.06 18.70
N VAL A 200 -11.99 -6.13 17.39
CA VAL A 200 -12.19 -7.37 16.66
C VAL A 200 -11.53 -7.30 15.29
N ALA A 201 -10.90 -8.40 14.87
CA ALA A 201 -10.38 -8.55 13.51
C ALA A 201 -10.71 -9.94 12.96
N ALA A 202 -11.11 -9.98 11.70
CA ALA A 202 -11.26 -11.23 10.95
C ALA A 202 -9.89 -11.80 10.60
N LEU A 203 -9.71 -13.11 10.78
CA LEU A 203 -8.46 -13.81 10.50
C LEU A 203 -8.51 -14.50 9.13
N GLN A 204 -7.35 -14.67 8.51
CA GLN A 204 -7.24 -15.38 7.23
C GLN A 204 -7.70 -16.84 7.30
N SER A 205 -7.63 -17.47 8.46
CA SER A 205 -8.16 -18.81 8.73
C SER A 205 -9.69 -18.93 8.58
N GLY A 206 -10.39 -17.80 8.43
CA GLY A 206 -11.85 -17.71 8.33
C GLY A 206 -12.55 -17.35 9.64
N GLY A 207 -11.88 -17.50 10.79
CA GLY A 207 -12.36 -17.10 12.11
C GLY A 207 -12.07 -15.62 12.43
N PHE A 208 -12.09 -15.29 13.71
CA PHE A 208 -11.79 -13.93 14.20
C PHE A 208 -11.12 -13.96 15.56
N VAL A 209 -10.48 -12.85 15.91
CA VAL A 209 -9.92 -12.58 17.22
C VAL A 209 -10.66 -11.39 17.87
N VAL A 210 -10.95 -11.49 19.15
CA VAL A 210 -11.42 -10.37 19.98
C VAL A 210 -10.38 -10.10 21.05
N THR A 211 -10.06 -8.82 21.26
CA THR A 211 -9.19 -8.36 22.34
C THR A 211 -9.92 -7.29 23.16
N TRP A 212 -9.65 -7.22 24.48
CA TRP A 212 -10.32 -6.29 25.38
C TRP A 212 -9.45 -5.93 26.59
N VAL A 213 -9.83 -4.89 27.30
CA VAL A 213 -9.28 -4.56 28.62
C VAL A 213 -9.97 -5.38 29.68
N SER A 214 -9.22 -6.06 30.54
CA SER A 214 -9.72 -6.87 31.66
C SER A 214 -9.09 -6.43 32.98
N GLU A 215 -9.91 -6.35 34.05
CA GLU A 215 -9.47 -6.07 35.42
C GLU A 215 -9.30 -7.35 36.26
N GLN A 216 -9.16 -8.53 35.63
CA GLN A 216 -9.06 -9.81 36.36
C GLN A 216 -7.73 -10.01 37.09
N GLN A 217 -6.67 -9.32 36.68
CA GLN A 217 -5.37 -9.40 37.35
C GLN A 217 -5.29 -8.45 38.56
N ASN A 218 -5.91 -8.84 39.68
CA ASN A 218 -5.64 -8.17 40.93
C ASN A 218 -4.25 -8.57 41.45
N ARG A 219 -3.24 -7.73 41.19
CA ARG A 219 -1.87 -7.98 41.64
C ARG A 219 -1.76 -7.79 43.13
N GLN A 220 -1.35 -8.84 43.83
CA GLN A 220 -0.96 -8.73 45.24
C GLN A 220 0.33 -7.90 45.34
N ALA A 221 0.28 -6.74 45.99
CA ALA A 221 1.47 -6.01 46.35
C ALA A 221 2.30 -6.83 47.35
N VAL A 222 3.40 -7.41 46.88
CA VAL A 222 4.37 -8.08 47.76
C VAL A 222 5.17 -6.99 48.46
N LEU A 223 4.99 -6.86 49.77
CA LEU A 223 5.82 -5.98 50.60
C LEU A 223 7.28 -6.46 50.54
N PRO A 224 8.25 -5.62 50.14
CA PRO A 224 9.64 -6.02 50.06
C PRO A 224 10.14 -6.54 51.41
N GLY A 225 10.72 -7.76 51.42
CA GLY A 225 11.37 -8.35 52.60
C GLY A 225 10.52 -9.28 53.44
N THR A 226 9.28 -9.63 53.07
CA THR A 226 8.47 -10.61 53.81
C THR A 226 8.33 -11.93 53.04
N THR A 227 8.76 -13.03 53.68
CA THR A 227 8.53 -14.41 53.19
C THR A 227 7.33 -15.09 53.85
N ASN A 228 6.57 -14.36 54.67
CA ASN A 228 5.47 -14.91 55.43
C ASN A 228 4.14 -14.76 54.69
N THR A 229 3.58 -15.86 54.22
CA THR A 229 2.31 -15.93 53.50
C THR A 229 1.10 -15.34 54.26
N ALA A 230 1.14 -15.28 55.59
CA ALA A 230 0.08 -14.68 56.39
C ALA A 230 0.07 -13.13 56.32
N VAL A 231 1.19 -12.50 56.00
CA VAL A 231 1.30 -11.05 55.82
C VAL A 231 0.90 -10.64 54.37
N VAL A 232 1.03 -11.55 53.44
CA VAL A 232 0.60 -11.34 52.03
C VAL A 232 -0.92 -11.20 51.89
N LEU A 233 -1.69 -11.86 52.77
CA LEU A 233 -3.14 -11.75 52.83
C LEU A 233 -3.69 -10.39 53.31
N ALA A 234 -2.85 -9.56 53.90
CA ALA A 234 -3.19 -8.19 54.32
C ALA A 234 -2.69 -7.11 53.34
N ALA A 235 -2.01 -7.51 52.28
CA ALA A 235 -1.56 -6.58 51.22
C ALA A 235 -2.75 -6.10 50.42
N THR A 236 -2.86 -4.78 50.24
CA THR A 236 -3.84 -4.16 49.34
C THR A 236 -3.62 -4.66 47.92
N THR A 237 -4.64 -5.29 47.35
CA THR A 237 -4.67 -5.59 45.92
C THR A 237 -4.69 -4.29 45.15
N THR A 238 -3.68 -4.04 44.28
CA THR A 238 -3.74 -2.94 43.31
C THR A 238 -4.56 -3.41 42.12
N PRO A 239 -5.66 -2.75 41.79
CA PRO A 239 -6.37 -3.05 40.55
C PRO A 239 -5.41 -2.91 39.36
N SER A 240 -5.29 -3.94 38.55
CA SER A 240 -4.54 -3.90 37.29
C SER A 240 -5.54 -4.01 36.14
N ALA A 241 -5.34 -3.23 35.10
CA ALA A 241 -6.06 -3.35 33.85
C ALA A 241 -5.07 -3.88 32.81
N ASP A 242 -5.35 -5.04 32.25
CA ASP A 242 -4.47 -5.76 31.32
C ASP A 242 -5.21 -6.05 30.01
N ILE A 243 -4.50 -6.36 28.94
CA ILE A 243 -5.11 -6.73 27.66
C ILE A 243 -5.23 -8.24 27.57
N TYR A 244 -6.42 -8.71 27.26
CA TYR A 244 -6.76 -10.10 26.99
C TYR A 244 -7.26 -10.29 25.57
N ALA A 245 -7.16 -11.51 25.06
CA ALA A 245 -7.69 -11.89 23.75
C ALA A 245 -8.23 -13.32 23.76
N ARG A 246 -9.09 -13.61 22.77
CA ARG A 246 -9.64 -14.95 22.53
C ARG A 246 -9.90 -15.15 21.04
N LEU A 247 -9.67 -16.38 20.57
CA LEU A 247 -9.87 -16.77 19.17
C LEU A 247 -11.17 -17.55 18.99
N TYR A 248 -11.81 -17.31 17.83
CA TYR A 248 -13.05 -17.93 17.40
C TYR A 248 -12.94 -18.47 15.98
N ASP A 249 -13.70 -19.51 15.67
CA ASP A 249 -13.94 -19.95 14.28
C ASP A 249 -14.99 -19.07 13.59
N SER A 250 -15.30 -19.37 12.33
CA SER A 250 -16.31 -18.65 11.55
C SER A 250 -17.76 -18.81 12.05
N ASN A 251 -18.02 -19.76 12.94
CA ASN A 251 -19.34 -20.01 13.53
C ASN A 251 -19.45 -19.39 14.94
N ALA A 252 -18.50 -18.53 15.32
CA ALA A 252 -18.38 -17.93 16.64
C ALA A 252 -18.19 -18.95 17.78
N VAL A 253 -17.62 -20.12 17.48
CA VAL A 253 -17.20 -21.07 18.48
C VAL A 253 -15.74 -20.76 18.85
N PHE A 254 -15.48 -20.57 20.13
CA PHE A 254 -14.12 -20.29 20.57
C PHE A 254 -13.17 -21.46 20.30
N THR A 255 -11.96 -21.15 19.82
CA THR A 255 -10.90 -22.13 19.52
C THR A 255 -9.80 -22.12 20.56
N THR A 256 -9.76 -21.07 21.40
CA THR A 256 -8.85 -20.97 22.56
C THR A 256 -9.61 -20.58 23.83
N GLY A 257 -8.99 -20.75 25.01
CA GLY A 257 -9.34 -19.98 26.19
C GLY A 257 -8.96 -18.51 26.01
N GLU A 258 -9.36 -17.65 26.93
CA GLU A 258 -8.82 -16.29 26.98
C GLU A 258 -7.36 -16.33 27.40
N PHE A 259 -6.52 -15.47 26.84
CA PHE A 259 -5.09 -15.39 27.11
C PHE A 259 -4.62 -13.94 27.29
N LEU A 260 -3.60 -13.77 28.11
CA LEU A 260 -2.98 -12.48 28.40
C LEU A 260 -2.12 -12.01 27.21
N VAL A 261 -2.35 -10.77 26.75
CA VAL A 261 -1.63 -10.15 25.64
C VAL A 261 -0.35 -9.46 26.11
N ASP A 262 -0.44 -8.58 27.10
CA ASP A 262 0.73 -7.92 27.69
C ASP A 262 1.44 -8.83 28.68
N THR A 263 2.71 -8.51 28.98
CA THR A 263 3.55 -9.32 29.87
C THR A 263 4.18 -8.49 30.98
N ASN A 264 3.90 -7.19 31.03
CA ASN A 264 4.40 -6.28 32.06
C ASN A 264 3.38 -6.09 33.19
N SER A 265 3.73 -5.27 34.17
CA SER A 265 2.89 -5.00 35.33
C SER A 265 2.16 -3.66 35.28
N ASN A 266 2.28 -2.95 34.16
CA ASN A 266 1.70 -1.63 34.01
C ASN A 266 0.22 -1.71 33.60
N PRO A 267 -0.64 -0.79 34.05
CA PRO A 267 -2.00 -0.73 33.57
C PRO A 267 -2.04 -0.50 32.06
N CYS A 268 -2.88 -1.25 31.36
CA CYS A 268 -3.05 -1.22 29.92
C CYS A 268 -4.45 -0.74 29.51
N ALA A 269 -4.54 -0.09 28.34
CA ALA A 269 -5.80 0.41 27.80
C ALA A 269 -5.84 0.35 26.26
N ASN A 270 -7.00 0.69 25.69
CA ASN A 270 -7.25 0.99 24.27
C ASN A 270 -6.69 -0.04 23.28
N PRO A 271 -6.98 -1.34 23.41
CA PRO A 271 -6.46 -2.33 22.47
C PRO A 271 -6.97 -2.10 21.05
N GLY A 272 -6.09 -2.32 20.07
CA GLY A 272 -6.39 -2.43 18.65
C GLY A 272 -5.85 -3.74 18.10
N VAL A 273 -6.49 -4.30 17.06
CA VAL A 273 -6.06 -5.57 16.47
C VAL A 273 -6.25 -5.57 14.95
N THR A 274 -5.30 -6.18 14.24
CA THR A 274 -5.39 -6.41 12.79
C THR A 274 -4.82 -7.77 12.43
N ALA A 275 -5.37 -8.39 11.37
CA ALA A 275 -4.85 -9.66 10.86
C ALA A 275 -3.58 -9.45 10.02
N ALA A 276 -2.71 -10.45 10.01
CA ALA A 276 -1.50 -10.53 9.20
C ALA A 276 -1.68 -11.49 8.01
N SER A 277 -0.89 -11.32 6.96
CA SER A 277 -0.97 -12.18 5.76
C SER A 277 -0.43 -13.60 5.95
N ASP A 278 0.35 -13.84 7.00
CA ASP A 278 0.83 -15.18 7.40
C ASP A 278 -0.21 -16.01 8.16
N GLY A 279 -1.42 -15.45 8.35
CA GLY A 279 -2.52 -16.06 9.10
C GLY A 279 -2.51 -15.72 10.59
N GLY A 280 -1.48 -15.03 11.09
CA GLY A 280 -1.41 -14.49 12.43
C GLY A 280 -2.13 -13.14 12.56
N PHE A 281 -1.81 -12.40 13.63
CA PHE A 281 -2.39 -11.08 13.91
C PHE A 281 -1.45 -10.25 14.79
N LEU A 282 -1.63 -8.92 14.76
CA LEU A 282 -0.95 -7.96 15.61
C LEU A 282 -1.96 -7.29 16.55
N ILE A 283 -1.64 -7.22 17.84
CA ILE A 283 -2.37 -6.42 18.82
C ILE A 283 -1.49 -5.25 19.24
N VAL A 284 -2.07 -4.05 19.31
CA VAL A 284 -1.47 -2.83 19.84
C VAL A 284 -2.28 -2.34 21.04
N TRP A 285 -1.63 -1.67 22.00
CA TRP A 285 -2.28 -1.09 23.17
C TRP A 285 -1.42 0.03 23.74
N ASP A 286 -1.98 0.84 24.60
CA ASP A 286 -1.20 1.75 25.45
C ASP A 286 -1.04 1.18 26.87
N ALA A 287 0.13 1.43 27.48
CA ALA A 287 0.43 1.03 28.84
C ALA A 287 1.09 2.19 29.60
N ASN A 288 0.68 2.39 30.88
CA ASN A 288 1.18 3.48 31.70
C ASN A 288 2.45 3.07 32.45
N ASP A 289 3.54 3.84 32.30
CA ASP A 289 4.77 3.63 33.07
C ASP A 289 4.59 4.14 34.51
N MET A 290 4.25 3.25 35.42
CA MET A 290 4.05 3.55 36.82
C MET A 290 5.36 3.85 37.58
N VAL A 291 6.52 3.65 36.97
CA VAL A 291 7.85 3.84 37.59
C VAL A 291 8.46 5.18 37.23
N ASN A 292 8.36 5.56 35.97
CA ASN A 292 8.91 6.82 35.44
C ASN A 292 7.77 7.82 35.17
N HIS A 293 7.46 8.66 36.14
CA HIS A 293 6.34 9.62 36.08
C HIS A 293 6.46 10.70 34.99
N THR A 294 7.58 10.78 34.27
CA THR A 294 7.72 11.64 33.11
C THR A 294 7.29 10.97 31.80
N ASN A 295 7.20 9.64 31.82
CA ASN A 295 6.73 8.80 30.74
C ASN A 295 5.26 8.60 30.88
N GLY A 296 4.30 8.95 30.83
CA GLY A 296 2.89 8.63 31.03
C GLY A 296 2.50 7.30 30.35
N TRP A 297 1.68 7.38 29.34
CA TRP A 297 1.26 6.23 28.53
C TRP A 297 2.15 6.10 27.28
N ASP A 298 2.55 4.88 26.96
CA ASP A 298 3.33 4.54 25.76
C ASP A 298 2.64 3.44 24.94
N ILE A 299 2.96 3.37 23.64
CA ILE A 299 2.34 2.44 22.71
C ILE A 299 3.16 1.17 22.58
N TYR A 300 2.51 0.03 22.75
CA TYR A 300 3.10 -1.30 22.63
C TYR A 300 2.43 -2.12 21.53
N ALA A 301 3.16 -3.11 21.01
CA ALA A 301 2.69 -4.07 20.03
C ALA A 301 3.18 -5.47 20.35
N ARG A 302 2.38 -6.48 19.99
CA ARG A 302 2.75 -7.89 20.02
C ARG A 302 2.13 -8.66 18.88
N SER A 303 2.94 -9.43 18.16
CA SER A 303 2.47 -10.34 17.14
C SER A 303 2.07 -11.69 17.73
N PHE A 304 1.09 -12.33 17.10
CA PHE A 304 0.58 -13.65 17.48
C PHE A 304 0.47 -14.52 16.23
N SER A 305 0.75 -15.81 16.39
CA SER A 305 0.43 -16.81 15.36
C SER A 305 -1.07 -17.08 15.29
N SER A 306 -1.51 -17.77 14.24
CA SER A 306 -2.93 -18.12 14.00
C SER A 306 -3.60 -18.92 15.14
N ASN A 307 -2.81 -19.55 16.01
CA ASN A 307 -3.28 -20.31 17.19
C ASN A 307 -3.09 -19.58 18.52
N GLY A 308 -2.78 -18.27 18.49
CA GLY A 308 -2.69 -17.43 19.68
C GLY A 308 -1.36 -17.49 20.44
N VAL A 309 -0.29 -18.05 19.85
CA VAL A 309 1.04 -18.02 20.46
C VAL A 309 1.69 -16.67 20.21
N GLY A 310 1.96 -15.91 21.27
CA GLY A 310 2.53 -14.56 21.20
C GLY A 310 4.04 -14.54 21.05
N GLY A 311 4.53 -13.61 20.23
CA GLY A 311 5.94 -13.21 20.14
C GLY A 311 6.39 -12.32 21.29
N ALA A 312 7.49 -11.62 21.13
CA ALA A 312 7.95 -10.60 22.08
C ALA A 312 7.07 -9.35 22.02
N VAL A 313 6.93 -8.66 23.17
CA VAL A 313 6.33 -7.32 23.23
C VAL A 313 7.36 -6.30 22.75
N ALA A 314 6.94 -5.34 21.94
CA ALA A 314 7.77 -4.26 21.43
C ALA A 314 7.15 -2.90 21.81
N LEU A 315 7.99 -1.92 22.19
CA LEU A 315 7.63 -0.51 22.28
C LEU A 315 7.57 0.05 20.85
N VAL A 316 6.50 0.77 20.51
CA VAL A 316 6.26 1.30 19.15
C VAL A 316 6.74 2.73 19.01
N ASN A 317 6.34 3.61 19.95
CA ASN A 317 6.76 5.01 19.95
C ASN A 317 8.22 5.16 20.41
N SER A 318 8.90 6.15 19.85
CA SER A 318 10.27 6.54 20.24
C SER A 318 10.31 7.77 21.14
N TYR A 319 9.29 8.62 21.08
CA TYR A 319 9.09 9.75 21.98
C TYR A 319 8.26 9.29 23.17
N THR A 320 8.84 9.27 24.37
CA THR A 320 8.25 8.71 25.59
C THR A 320 7.90 9.75 26.66
N TYR A 321 8.06 11.07 26.38
CA TYR A 321 7.68 12.11 27.32
C TYR A 321 6.20 12.45 27.22
N GLY A 322 5.49 12.44 28.35
CA GLY A 322 4.03 12.67 28.41
C GLY A 322 3.23 11.41 27.98
N ASP A 323 2.03 11.65 27.46
CA ASP A 323 1.09 10.57 27.12
C ASP A 323 1.05 10.31 25.62
N GLN A 324 1.26 9.07 25.20
CA GLN A 324 0.95 8.51 23.90
C GLN A 324 -0.15 7.47 24.10
N TYR A 325 -1.32 7.65 23.48
CA TYR A 325 -2.49 6.87 23.81
C TYR A 325 -3.44 6.64 22.63
N ALA A 326 -4.41 5.75 22.85
CA ALA A 326 -5.46 5.36 21.89
C ALA A 326 -4.91 4.88 20.54
N PRO A 327 -4.01 3.87 20.53
CA PRO A 327 -3.44 3.37 19.28
C PRO A 327 -4.50 2.70 18.39
N ARG A 328 -4.28 2.77 17.08
CA ARG A 328 -4.99 2.00 16.06
C ARG A 328 -3.98 1.41 15.09
N VAL A 329 -4.35 0.29 14.46
CA VAL A 329 -3.45 -0.43 13.56
C VAL A 329 -4.20 -1.00 12.37
N SER A 330 -3.55 -0.96 11.20
CA SER A 330 -4.00 -1.66 10.00
C SER A 330 -2.81 -2.31 9.29
N ALA A 331 -3.06 -3.29 8.43
CA ALA A 331 -2.04 -4.10 7.79
C ALA A 331 -2.16 -4.13 6.27
N ILE A 332 -1.01 -4.19 5.59
CA ILE A 332 -0.84 -4.67 4.21
C ILE A 332 0.22 -5.76 4.22
N GLY A 333 -0.18 -7.00 4.05
CA GLY A 333 0.74 -8.13 4.17
C GLY A 333 1.25 -8.31 5.60
N MET A 334 2.56 -8.15 5.78
CA MET A 334 3.27 -8.15 7.07
C MET A 334 3.72 -6.74 7.48
N ASP A 335 3.37 -5.72 6.70
CA ASP A 335 3.62 -4.33 7.02
C ASP A 335 2.41 -3.75 7.75
N TYR A 336 2.66 -3.05 8.83
CA TYR A 336 1.63 -2.43 9.65
C TYR A 336 1.87 -0.93 9.75
N LEU A 337 0.78 -0.18 9.80
CA LEU A 337 0.79 1.22 10.20
C LEU A 337 0.07 1.34 11.54
N VAL A 338 0.81 1.76 12.57
CA VAL A 338 0.29 2.07 13.89
C VAL A 338 0.19 3.59 14.02
N VAL A 339 -0.97 4.09 14.43
CA VAL A 339 -1.23 5.52 14.66
C VAL A 339 -1.71 5.73 16.08
N TRP A 340 -1.40 6.88 16.69
CA TRP A 340 -1.80 7.23 18.06
C TRP A 340 -1.92 8.73 18.26
N THR A 341 -2.52 9.12 19.37
CA THR A 341 -2.52 10.51 19.86
C THR A 341 -1.33 10.71 20.80
N SER A 342 -0.54 11.75 20.59
CA SER A 342 0.59 12.14 21.45
C SER A 342 0.37 13.52 22.05
N LEU A 343 0.50 13.63 23.36
CA LEU A 343 0.31 14.90 24.08
C LEU A 343 1.59 15.73 24.08
N GLY A 344 1.52 16.92 23.48
CA GLY A 344 2.55 17.94 23.54
C GLY A 344 3.78 17.73 22.64
N GLN A 345 3.89 16.62 21.92
CA GLN A 345 5.06 16.30 21.11
C GLN A 345 5.25 17.24 19.90
N ASP A 346 4.17 17.78 19.34
CA ASP A 346 4.22 18.74 18.23
C ASP A 346 4.38 20.20 18.66
N GLY A 347 4.52 20.44 19.96
CA GLY A 347 4.67 21.76 20.56
C GLY A 347 3.36 22.49 20.88
N SER A 348 2.22 21.81 20.73
CA SER A 348 0.89 22.30 21.09
C SER A 348 0.23 21.38 22.14
N ARG A 349 -0.99 20.92 21.90
CA ARG A 349 -1.73 20.01 22.77
C ARG A 349 -1.54 18.57 22.29
N GLU A 350 -2.59 17.97 21.73
CA GLU A 350 -2.55 16.65 21.12
C GLU A 350 -2.18 16.76 19.65
N GLY A 351 -1.31 15.85 19.19
CA GLY A 351 -0.96 15.64 17.79
C GLY A 351 -1.10 14.16 17.42
N VAL A 352 -1.29 13.86 16.13
CA VAL A 352 -1.36 12.49 15.60
C VAL A 352 0.00 12.07 15.11
N TYR A 353 0.47 10.92 15.60
CA TYR A 353 1.76 10.33 15.25
C TYR A 353 1.60 8.91 14.73
N GLU A 354 2.60 8.42 14.02
CA GLU A 354 2.59 7.09 13.42
C GLU A 354 3.97 6.45 13.36
N GLN A 355 3.97 5.11 13.27
CA GLN A 355 5.13 4.27 13.03
C GLN A 355 4.76 3.12 12.10
N PHE A 356 5.53 2.96 11.02
CA PHE A 356 5.47 1.74 10.22
C PHE A 356 6.24 0.61 10.91
N LEU A 357 5.67 -0.61 10.85
CA LEU A 357 6.31 -1.82 11.37
C LEU A 357 6.35 -2.89 10.27
N HIS A 358 7.38 -3.72 10.27
CA HIS A 358 7.40 -5.01 9.60
C HIS A 358 7.45 -6.12 10.65
N GLY A 359 6.38 -6.90 10.78
CA GLY A 359 6.17 -7.70 12.00
C GLY A 359 5.99 -6.79 13.22
N VAL A 360 6.92 -6.83 14.18
CA VAL A 360 6.98 -5.88 15.32
C VAL A 360 8.19 -4.94 15.24
N ALA A 361 9.00 -5.05 14.19
CA ALA A 361 10.19 -4.21 14.01
C ALA A 361 9.84 -2.87 13.35
N PRO A 362 10.26 -1.71 13.93
CA PRO A 362 10.06 -0.42 13.30
C PRO A 362 10.74 -0.32 11.93
N VAL A 363 10.05 0.27 10.96
CA VAL A 363 10.54 0.61 9.62
C VAL A 363 10.60 2.12 9.50
N GLY A 364 11.80 2.66 9.37
CA GLY A 364 12.02 4.10 9.47
C GLY A 364 11.88 4.62 10.91
N GLY A 365 11.67 5.92 11.04
CA GLY A 365 11.41 6.59 12.32
C GLY A 365 9.93 6.88 12.51
N GLU A 366 9.54 7.12 13.76
CA GLU A 366 8.26 7.72 14.10
C GLU A 366 8.12 9.12 13.49
N PHE A 367 6.93 9.49 13.03
CA PHE A 367 6.69 10.82 12.49
C PHE A 367 5.26 11.32 12.72
N ARG A 368 5.11 12.64 12.60
CA ARG A 368 3.82 13.31 12.77
C ARG A 368 2.98 13.20 11.51
N VAL A 369 1.70 12.84 11.65
CA VAL A 369 0.73 12.73 10.56
C VAL A 369 0.14 14.08 10.18
N ASN A 370 -0.34 14.83 11.17
CA ASN A 370 -0.98 16.13 10.97
C ASN A 370 0.07 17.21 10.59
N SER A 371 -0.25 18.01 9.57
CA SER A 371 0.56 19.19 9.22
C SER A 371 0.17 20.41 10.04
N THR A 372 -1.11 20.54 10.40
CA THR A 372 -1.64 21.56 11.32
C THR A 372 -1.32 21.18 12.76
N THR A 373 -0.66 22.07 13.52
CA THR A 373 -0.24 21.79 14.90
C THR A 373 -0.96 22.65 15.94
N LEU A 374 -1.75 23.63 15.50
CA LEU A 374 -2.47 24.51 16.42
C LEU A 374 -3.72 23.80 16.96
N GLY A 375 -3.87 23.75 18.28
CA GLY A 375 -5.01 23.14 18.95
C GLY A 375 -4.82 21.64 19.17
N GLN A 376 -5.88 20.87 18.96
CA GLN A 376 -5.95 19.43 19.24
C GLN A 376 -6.15 18.65 17.95
N GLN A 377 -5.30 17.66 17.74
CA GLN A 377 -5.47 16.62 16.72
C GLN A 377 -5.44 15.27 17.43
N MET A 378 -6.58 14.55 17.40
CA MET A 378 -6.76 13.39 18.27
C MET A 378 -7.70 12.34 17.63
N HIS A 379 -7.82 11.20 18.31
CA HIS A 379 -8.66 10.06 17.91
C HIS A 379 -8.35 9.58 16.49
N PRO A 380 -7.08 9.31 16.16
CA PRO A 380 -6.75 8.80 14.84
C PRO A 380 -7.31 7.40 14.64
N VAL A 381 -7.69 7.12 13.40
CA VAL A 381 -8.02 5.80 12.89
C VAL A 381 -7.22 5.53 11.64
N VAL A 382 -6.93 4.26 11.38
CA VAL A 382 -6.19 3.84 10.19
C VAL A 382 -6.84 2.63 9.56
N THR A 383 -6.89 2.64 8.24
CA THR A 383 -7.30 1.49 7.42
C THR A 383 -6.34 1.32 6.25
N SER A 384 -6.26 0.12 5.71
CA SER A 384 -5.57 -0.16 4.45
C SER A 384 -6.57 -0.54 3.37
N ASP A 385 -6.21 -0.30 2.11
CA ASP A 385 -6.95 -0.82 0.96
C ASP A 385 -6.69 -2.32 0.71
N GLY A 386 -5.81 -2.94 1.51
CA GLY A 386 -5.37 -4.32 1.39
C GLY A 386 -4.38 -4.57 0.24
N ALA A 387 -3.97 -3.54 -0.51
CA ALA A 387 -3.09 -3.65 -1.66
C ALA A 387 -1.82 -2.78 -1.53
N SER A 388 -1.97 -1.46 -1.47
CA SER A 388 -0.83 -0.54 -1.56
C SER A 388 -0.97 0.75 -0.78
N GLN A 389 -2.17 1.07 -0.24
CA GLN A 389 -2.43 2.36 0.39
C GLN A 389 -2.96 2.21 1.81
N PHE A 390 -2.54 3.15 2.68
CA PHE A 390 -3.17 3.41 3.97
C PHE A 390 -3.87 4.76 3.95
N LEU A 391 -4.98 4.83 4.68
CA LEU A 391 -5.71 6.05 4.99
C LEU A 391 -5.72 6.24 6.50
N VAL A 392 -5.21 7.37 6.98
CA VAL A 392 -5.32 7.82 8.36
C VAL A 392 -6.30 8.97 8.41
N ALA A 393 -7.29 8.92 9.31
CA ALA A 393 -8.22 10.01 9.56
C ALA A 393 -8.26 10.34 11.04
N TRP A 394 -8.50 11.61 11.38
CA TRP A 394 -8.51 12.07 12.78
C TRP A 394 -9.45 13.25 12.98
N THR A 395 -9.76 13.53 14.23
CA THR A 395 -10.44 14.74 14.68
C THR A 395 -9.43 15.85 14.86
N SER A 396 -9.66 17.03 14.26
CA SER A 396 -8.79 18.21 14.35
C SER A 396 -9.59 19.44 14.77
N TYR A 397 -9.05 20.24 15.69
CA TYR A 397 -9.61 21.53 16.01
C TYR A 397 -9.42 22.51 14.85
N ALA A 398 -10.52 22.92 14.24
CA ALA A 398 -10.52 23.79 13.06
C ALA A 398 -10.79 25.28 13.38
N GLY A 399 -11.12 25.59 14.64
CA GLY A 399 -11.42 26.95 15.10
C GLY A 399 -12.90 27.34 14.91
N ASN A 400 -13.26 28.49 15.47
CA ASN A 400 -14.62 29.01 15.45
C ASN A 400 -15.04 29.48 14.02
N PRO A 401 -16.25 29.19 13.49
CA PRO A 401 -17.41 28.62 14.18
C PRO A 401 -17.49 27.09 14.16
N TYR A 402 -16.51 26.41 13.57
CA TYR A 402 -16.44 24.95 13.43
C TYR A 402 -15.38 24.47 14.43
N SER A 403 -15.80 23.91 15.56
CA SER A 403 -14.87 23.57 16.64
C SER A 403 -13.96 22.42 16.23
N PHE A 404 -14.53 21.30 15.77
CA PHE A 404 -13.81 20.12 15.32
C PHE A 404 -14.29 19.63 13.97
N ASP A 405 -13.35 19.32 13.09
CA ASP A 405 -13.56 18.72 11.78
C ASP A 405 -12.69 17.46 11.61
N LEU A 406 -12.99 16.67 10.57
CA LEU A 406 -12.22 15.50 10.21
C LEU A 406 -11.19 15.84 9.15
N PHE A 407 -9.95 15.42 9.40
CA PHE A 407 -8.86 15.48 8.45
C PHE A 407 -8.32 14.10 8.16
N ALA A 408 -7.65 13.96 7.03
CA ALA A 408 -7.01 12.70 6.64
C ALA A 408 -5.70 12.91 5.90
N GLN A 409 -4.84 11.88 5.99
CA GLN A 409 -3.59 11.73 5.24
C GLN A 409 -3.55 10.33 4.63
N ARG A 410 -3.06 10.26 3.39
CA ARG A 410 -2.88 9.02 2.65
C ARG A 410 -1.42 8.66 2.56
N TYR A 411 -1.14 7.37 2.59
CA TYR A 411 0.18 6.80 2.34
C TYR A 411 0.10 5.77 1.25
N ILE A 412 1.15 5.69 0.43
CA ILE A 412 1.23 4.72 -0.66
C ILE A 412 2.57 3.99 -0.59
N ASN A 413 2.56 2.70 -0.88
CA ASN A 413 3.78 1.93 -1.05
C ASN A 413 4.59 2.52 -2.20
N VAL A 414 5.88 2.82 -1.98
CA VAL A 414 6.75 3.44 -3.00
C VAL A 414 6.89 2.56 -4.25
N ALA A 415 6.76 1.25 -4.11
CA ALA A 415 6.73 0.33 -5.26
C ALA A 415 5.43 0.40 -6.08
N ALA A 416 4.37 1.03 -5.56
CA ALA A 416 3.13 1.30 -6.28
C ALA A 416 3.09 2.68 -6.94
N LEU A 417 4.06 3.54 -6.67
CA LEU A 417 4.23 4.81 -7.38
C LEU A 417 4.60 4.54 -8.84
N VAL A 418 3.88 5.15 -9.74
CA VAL A 418 4.05 4.96 -11.18
C VAL A 418 4.28 6.29 -11.85
N GLU A 419 5.38 6.40 -12.61
CA GLU A 419 5.71 7.57 -13.41
C GLU A 419 5.57 7.23 -14.90
N PRO A 420 5.06 8.15 -15.75
CA PRO A 420 5.01 7.93 -17.18
C PRO A 420 6.40 7.62 -17.73
N MET A 421 6.48 6.69 -18.66
CA MET A 421 7.73 6.40 -19.36
C MET A 421 8.10 7.56 -20.30
N ALA A 422 9.38 7.66 -20.64
CA ALA A 422 9.81 8.49 -21.78
C ALA A 422 9.19 7.98 -23.08
N ALA A 423 9.15 8.84 -24.11
CA ALA A 423 8.71 8.42 -25.45
C ALA A 423 9.53 7.20 -25.92
N PRO A 424 8.88 6.19 -26.53
CA PRO A 424 9.58 5.02 -27.01
C PRO A 424 10.50 5.37 -28.20
N PHE A 425 11.49 4.53 -28.43
CA PHE A 425 12.33 4.59 -29.62
C PHE A 425 11.69 3.77 -30.73
N ILE A 426 11.67 4.33 -31.94
CA ILE A 426 11.07 3.69 -33.11
C ILE A 426 12.13 3.55 -34.19
N TYR A 427 12.28 2.34 -34.73
CA TYR A 427 13.07 2.17 -35.95
C TYR A 427 12.40 1.22 -36.94
N ALA A 428 12.69 1.38 -38.23
CA ALA A 428 12.17 0.56 -39.30
C ALA A 428 13.30 -0.34 -39.87
N PRO A 429 13.34 -1.64 -39.56
CA PRO A 429 14.26 -2.56 -40.22
C PRO A 429 13.87 -2.77 -41.66
N PHE A 430 14.84 -2.98 -42.53
CA PHE A 430 14.59 -3.36 -43.93
C PHE A 430 14.69 -4.88 -44.04
N VAL A 431 13.55 -5.55 -43.97
CA VAL A 431 13.46 -7.01 -43.99
C VAL A 431 12.86 -7.47 -45.32
N VAL A 432 13.56 -8.38 -46.01
CA VAL A 432 13.06 -9.00 -47.25
C VAL A 432 12.93 -10.51 -47.01
N SER A 433 11.74 -11.05 -47.28
CA SER A 433 11.46 -12.47 -47.22
C SER A 433 10.92 -12.94 -48.56
N ASN A 434 11.54 -13.96 -49.16
CA ASN A 434 11.18 -14.49 -50.47
C ASN A 434 11.13 -13.41 -51.58
N GLY A 435 12.05 -12.44 -51.53
CA GLY A 435 12.11 -11.34 -52.46
C GLY A 435 11.08 -10.22 -52.29
N VAL A 436 10.26 -10.30 -51.24
CA VAL A 436 9.22 -9.30 -50.94
C VAL A 436 9.60 -8.57 -49.63
N TYR A 437 9.54 -7.24 -49.68
CA TYR A 437 9.74 -6.39 -48.50
C TYR A 437 8.65 -6.68 -47.45
N GLN A 438 9.05 -6.86 -46.23
CA GLN A 438 8.17 -7.06 -45.05
C GLN A 438 8.21 -5.80 -44.20
N PRO A 439 7.18 -4.94 -44.23
CA PRO A 439 7.16 -3.70 -43.46
C PRO A 439 7.13 -4.03 -41.96
N GLN A 440 8.00 -3.39 -41.21
CA GLN A 440 8.09 -3.53 -39.74
C GLN A 440 8.43 -2.17 -39.12
N LEU A 441 7.85 -1.92 -37.94
CA LEU A 441 8.25 -0.86 -37.02
C LEU A 441 8.52 -1.49 -35.65
N VAL A 442 9.74 -1.36 -35.20
CA VAL A 442 10.14 -1.83 -33.88
C VAL A 442 10.05 -0.67 -32.89
N VAL A 443 9.26 -0.89 -31.85
CA VAL A 443 9.04 0.04 -30.73
C VAL A 443 9.81 -0.51 -29.55
N SER A 444 10.73 0.25 -28.97
CA SER A 444 11.59 -0.20 -27.88
C SER A 444 11.73 0.86 -26.79
N TRP A 445 12.04 0.43 -25.58
CA TRP A 445 12.17 1.28 -24.40
C TRP A 445 13.15 0.70 -23.38
N PRO A 446 13.73 1.52 -22.47
CA PRO A 446 14.59 1.02 -21.41
C PRO A 446 13.78 0.21 -20.39
N VAL A 447 14.37 -0.85 -19.86
CA VAL A 447 13.81 -1.60 -18.72
C VAL A 447 13.73 -0.69 -17.51
N LEU A 448 12.60 -0.67 -16.83
CA LEU A 448 12.43 0.09 -15.59
C LEU A 448 13.18 -0.58 -14.45
N LEU A 449 14.02 0.18 -13.76
CA LEU A 449 14.77 -0.28 -12.60
C LEU A 449 14.03 0.09 -11.32
N GLY A 450 13.95 -0.86 -10.37
CA GLY A 450 13.32 -0.64 -9.07
C GLY A 450 11.79 -0.76 -9.06
N ILE A 451 11.15 -1.06 -10.20
CA ILE A 451 9.71 -1.28 -10.32
C ILE A 451 9.46 -2.70 -10.83
N SER A 452 8.60 -3.44 -10.12
CA SER A 452 8.18 -4.77 -10.57
C SER A 452 7.05 -4.64 -11.60
N VAL A 453 7.40 -4.83 -12.88
CA VAL A 453 6.48 -4.71 -14.01
C VAL A 453 5.88 -6.07 -14.34
N SER A 454 4.56 -6.13 -14.47
CA SER A 454 3.81 -7.30 -14.93
C SER A 454 3.85 -7.40 -16.46
N ASN A 455 3.56 -6.31 -17.16
CA ASN A 455 3.64 -6.20 -18.61
C ASN A 455 3.76 -4.74 -19.06
N TYR A 456 4.17 -4.54 -20.33
CA TYR A 456 4.13 -3.27 -21.05
C TYR A 456 3.03 -3.32 -22.09
N GLU A 457 2.39 -2.20 -22.36
CA GLU A 457 1.34 -2.05 -23.34
C GLU A 457 1.71 -0.97 -24.37
N VAL A 458 1.49 -1.26 -25.65
CA VAL A 458 1.84 -0.38 -26.77
C VAL A 458 0.57 0.09 -27.47
N TYR A 459 0.41 1.38 -27.58
CA TYR A 459 -0.73 2.05 -28.21
C TYR A 459 -0.30 2.66 -29.54
N VAL A 460 -1.13 2.52 -30.57
CA VAL A 460 -0.85 2.97 -31.94
C VAL A 460 -1.88 4.03 -32.32
N ASP A 461 -1.42 5.15 -32.90
CA ASP A 461 -2.22 6.23 -33.45
C ASP A 461 -3.30 6.79 -32.50
N GLY A 462 -3.00 6.84 -31.20
CA GLY A 462 -3.90 7.37 -30.19
C GLY A 462 -5.10 6.47 -29.87
N ALA A 463 -5.03 5.18 -30.21
CA ALA A 463 -6.08 4.21 -29.88
C ALA A 463 -6.28 4.12 -28.36
N ALA A 464 -7.53 3.92 -27.91
CA ALA A 464 -7.85 3.78 -26.50
C ALA A 464 -7.50 2.40 -25.91
N THR A 465 -7.23 1.41 -26.77
CA THR A 465 -6.84 0.04 -26.38
C THR A 465 -5.46 -0.28 -26.92
N PRO A 466 -4.65 -1.05 -26.17
CA PRO A 466 -3.31 -1.40 -26.62
C PRO A 466 -3.37 -2.30 -27.87
N ALA A 467 -2.51 -2.00 -28.84
CA ALA A 467 -2.29 -2.83 -30.02
C ALA A 467 -1.35 -4.01 -29.74
N GLY A 468 -0.55 -3.92 -28.68
CA GLY A 468 0.37 -4.98 -28.25
C GLY A 468 0.61 -4.98 -26.76
N ILE A 469 0.78 -6.19 -26.18
CA ILE A 469 1.14 -6.41 -24.77
C ILE A 469 2.37 -7.33 -24.76
N THR A 470 3.39 -6.97 -23.97
CA THR A 470 4.64 -7.75 -23.88
C THR A 470 5.25 -7.67 -22.48
N THR A 471 6.01 -8.69 -22.08
CA THR A 471 6.84 -8.66 -20.86
C THR A 471 8.27 -8.19 -21.13
N GLY A 472 8.66 -8.10 -22.41
CA GLY A 472 9.96 -7.58 -22.83
C GLY A 472 9.95 -6.07 -23.02
N ASN A 473 11.10 -5.51 -23.35
CA ASN A 473 11.30 -4.07 -23.55
C ASN A 473 11.23 -3.64 -25.02
N GLN A 474 10.59 -4.45 -25.86
CA GLN A 474 10.29 -4.11 -27.27
C GLN A 474 9.03 -4.82 -27.77
N TRP A 475 8.41 -4.23 -28.77
CA TRP A 475 7.30 -4.78 -29.52
C TRP A 475 7.45 -4.42 -31.01
N THR A 476 7.01 -5.29 -31.92
CA THR A 476 7.13 -5.06 -33.36
C THR A 476 5.76 -5.03 -34.02
N MET A 477 5.44 -3.91 -34.66
CA MET A 477 4.30 -3.78 -35.56
C MET A 477 4.67 -4.39 -36.92
N THR A 478 3.77 -5.20 -37.47
CA THR A 478 3.96 -5.90 -38.76
C THR A 478 2.71 -5.76 -39.61
N ALA A 479 2.74 -6.34 -40.81
CA ALA A 479 1.56 -6.42 -41.69
C ALA A 479 0.35 -7.08 -41.02
N ALA A 480 0.55 -7.99 -40.06
CA ALA A 480 -0.53 -8.61 -39.27
C ALA A 480 -1.27 -7.58 -38.37
N ASN A 481 -0.63 -6.48 -38.02
CA ASN A 481 -1.21 -5.34 -37.31
C ASN A 481 -1.70 -4.22 -38.25
N GLY A 482 -1.79 -4.48 -39.54
CA GLY A 482 -2.24 -3.50 -40.55
C GLY A 482 -1.14 -2.58 -41.11
N LEU A 483 0.13 -2.82 -40.79
CA LEU A 483 1.25 -2.04 -41.25
C LEU A 483 1.47 -2.22 -42.78
N THR A 484 1.65 -1.14 -43.49
CA THR A 484 1.93 -1.16 -44.94
C THR A 484 3.26 -0.48 -45.28
N ALA A 485 3.81 -0.76 -46.44
CA ALA A 485 5.02 -0.10 -46.91
C ALA A 485 4.78 1.41 -47.10
N GLY A 486 5.70 2.25 -46.64
CA GLY A 486 5.63 3.70 -46.68
C GLY A 486 4.63 4.34 -45.71
N SER A 487 4.00 3.57 -44.81
CA SER A 487 3.06 4.12 -43.82
C SER A 487 3.80 4.68 -42.60
N ALA A 488 3.23 5.76 -42.04
CA ALA A 488 3.70 6.40 -40.83
C ALA A 488 2.70 6.13 -39.67
N HIS A 489 3.21 5.80 -38.49
CA HIS A 489 2.42 5.54 -37.30
C HIS A 489 3.03 6.21 -36.07
N SER A 490 2.19 6.57 -35.12
CA SER A 490 2.59 7.11 -33.81
C SER A 490 2.40 6.06 -32.72
N PHE A 491 3.29 6.08 -31.72
CA PHE A 491 3.32 5.09 -30.65
C PHE A 491 3.43 5.77 -29.29
N GLN A 492 2.67 5.26 -28.34
CA GLN A 492 2.77 5.56 -26.93
C GLN A 492 2.85 4.23 -26.16
N ILE A 493 3.45 4.25 -24.99
CA ILE A 493 3.59 3.08 -24.12
C ILE A 493 3.17 3.41 -22.69
N ASP A 494 2.68 2.42 -22.00
CA ASP A 494 2.62 2.38 -20.53
C ASP A 494 3.09 1.02 -20.02
N TYR A 495 3.00 0.83 -18.71
CA TYR A 495 3.26 -0.45 -18.06
C TYR A 495 2.26 -0.69 -16.94
N VAL A 496 2.05 -1.97 -16.62
CA VAL A 496 1.26 -2.41 -15.47
C VAL A 496 2.21 -3.01 -14.45
N THR A 497 2.19 -2.51 -13.21
CA THR A 497 2.98 -3.09 -12.12
C THR A 497 2.39 -4.42 -11.67
N THR A 498 3.15 -5.22 -10.93
CA THR A 498 2.64 -6.45 -10.28
C THR A 498 1.54 -6.17 -9.25
N LEU A 499 1.40 -4.94 -8.79
CA LEU A 499 0.33 -4.46 -7.91
C LEU A 499 -0.90 -3.94 -8.68
N GLY A 500 -0.87 -3.95 -10.03
CA GLY A 500 -1.95 -3.46 -10.87
C GLY A 500 -1.95 -1.95 -11.12
N SER A 501 -1.00 -1.20 -10.58
CA SER A 501 -0.87 0.25 -10.81
C SER A 501 -0.43 0.52 -12.25
N ARG A 502 -0.92 1.62 -12.84
CA ARG A 502 -0.70 2.01 -14.22
C ARG A 502 -0.40 3.51 -14.31
N PRO A 503 0.70 3.95 -14.96
CA PRO A 503 0.98 5.37 -15.19
C PRO A 503 0.08 5.96 -16.30
N ALA A 504 0.19 7.25 -16.52
CA ALA A 504 -0.27 7.87 -17.76
C ALA A 504 0.58 7.38 -18.95
N LEU A 505 0.01 7.45 -20.16
CA LEU A 505 0.74 7.11 -21.39
C LEU A 505 2.00 7.99 -21.55
N SER A 506 3.05 7.41 -22.10
CA SER A 506 4.26 8.14 -22.47
C SER A 506 3.96 9.25 -23.49
N PRO A 507 4.85 10.24 -23.65
CA PRO A 507 4.83 11.08 -24.85
C PRO A 507 4.89 10.22 -26.12
N SER A 508 4.26 10.70 -27.21
CA SER A 508 4.20 9.99 -28.48
C SER A 508 5.54 10.05 -29.23
N ALA A 509 5.91 8.94 -29.87
CA ALA A 509 6.98 8.87 -30.87
C ALA A 509 6.43 8.33 -32.20
N SER A 510 6.98 8.76 -33.31
CA SER A 510 6.51 8.35 -34.65
C SER A 510 7.60 7.65 -35.45
N GLY A 511 7.20 6.70 -36.29
CA GLY A 511 8.07 6.03 -37.22
C GLY A 511 7.38 5.79 -38.58
N THR A 512 8.18 5.68 -39.61
CA THR A 512 7.69 5.42 -40.97
C THR A 512 8.41 4.20 -41.54
N THR A 513 7.66 3.29 -42.15
CA THR A 513 8.24 2.15 -42.89
C THR A 513 8.83 2.59 -44.22
N TRP A 514 9.76 1.80 -44.75
CA TRP A 514 10.30 2.01 -46.10
C TRP A 514 9.25 1.71 -47.18
N SER A 515 9.38 2.28 -48.34
CA SER A 515 8.50 2.01 -49.51
C SER A 515 8.67 0.57 -50.05
N GLY A 516 9.77 -0.08 -49.69
CA GLY A 516 10.15 -1.39 -50.19
C GLY A 516 11.06 -1.37 -51.42
N LEU A 517 11.26 -0.22 -52.04
CA LEU A 517 12.27 -0.05 -53.06
C LEU A 517 13.66 -0.06 -52.44
N ASN A 518 14.60 -0.75 -53.11
CA ASN A 518 15.96 -0.85 -52.54
C ASN A 518 17.05 -0.88 -53.59
N TYR A 519 18.23 -0.42 -53.17
CA TYR A 519 19.48 -0.44 -53.93
C TYR A 519 20.42 -1.44 -53.25
N TYR A 520 20.50 -2.66 -53.79
CA TYR A 520 21.29 -3.75 -53.24
C TYR A 520 21.03 -4.05 -51.72
N GLY A 521 19.78 -4.02 -51.34
CA GLY A 521 19.38 -4.28 -49.95
C GLY A 521 19.36 -3.07 -49.02
N ILE A 522 19.59 -1.87 -49.56
CA ILE A 522 19.49 -0.59 -48.85
C ILE A 522 18.28 0.18 -49.36
N PRO A 523 17.35 0.67 -48.53
CA PRO A 523 16.17 1.42 -48.96
C PRO A 523 16.54 2.64 -49.79
N PHE A 524 15.74 2.94 -50.81
CA PHE A 524 15.94 4.12 -51.66
C PHE A 524 15.91 5.40 -50.84
N GLU A 525 14.97 5.54 -49.92
CA GLU A 525 14.81 6.71 -49.07
C GLU A 525 16.06 6.99 -48.25
N TRP A 526 16.75 5.94 -47.76
CA TRP A 526 18.02 6.10 -47.04
C TRP A 526 19.14 6.54 -47.99
N MET A 527 19.17 6.00 -49.23
CA MET A 527 20.12 6.42 -50.24
C MET A 527 19.91 7.86 -50.64
N GLU A 528 18.64 8.26 -50.89
CA GLU A 528 18.23 9.62 -51.23
C GLU A 528 18.58 10.62 -50.13
N GLN A 529 18.36 10.24 -48.87
CA GLN A 529 18.69 11.07 -47.70
C GLN A 529 20.17 11.51 -47.68
N TYR A 530 21.08 10.65 -48.08
CA TYR A 530 22.51 10.94 -47.98
C TYR A 530 23.19 11.27 -49.31
N TYR A 531 22.70 10.77 -50.42
CA TYR A 531 23.31 10.93 -51.73
C TYR A 531 22.43 11.71 -52.74
N GLY A 532 21.23 12.10 -52.31
CA GLY A 532 20.23 12.75 -53.16
C GLY A 532 19.52 11.78 -54.11
N ASP A 533 18.52 12.27 -54.82
CA ASP A 533 17.64 11.53 -55.74
C ASP A 533 18.28 11.15 -57.07
N ASN A 534 19.48 11.65 -57.35
CA ASN A 534 20.20 11.34 -58.60
C ASN A 534 21.06 10.08 -58.43
N PHE A 535 20.64 8.97 -59.00
CA PHE A 535 21.32 7.67 -58.97
C PHE A 535 22.79 7.71 -59.41
N SER A 536 23.21 8.68 -60.25
CA SER A 536 24.60 8.82 -60.66
C SER A 536 25.55 9.21 -59.52
N ASN A 537 24.99 9.72 -58.41
CA ASN A 537 25.75 10.08 -57.21
C ASN A 537 25.89 8.93 -56.23
N TRP A 538 25.17 7.82 -56.45
CA TRP A 538 25.15 6.70 -55.52
C TRP A 538 26.39 5.82 -55.72
N PRO A 539 27.00 5.30 -54.63
CA PRO A 539 28.11 4.39 -54.71
C PRO A 539 27.79 3.16 -55.55
N THR A 540 28.58 2.88 -56.57
CA THR A 540 28.35 1.76 -57.52
C THR A 540 28.62 0.38 -56.93
N ASN A 541 29.38 0.32 -55.79
CA ASN A 541 29.68 -0.91 -55.09
C ASN A 541 29.40 -0.75 -53.58
N VAL A 542 28.21 -1.16 -53.16
CA VAL A 542 27.77 -1.10 -51.76
C VAL A 542 28.57 -1.99 -50.79
N ASN A 543 29.30 -2.99 -51.32
CA ASN A 543 30.12 -3.91 -50.55
C ASN A 543 31.57 -3.44 -50.40
N ALA A 544 31.97 -2.37 -51.08
CA ALA A 544 33.31 -1.80 -50.90
C ALA A 544 33.41 -1.08 -49.53
N PRO A 545 34.47 -1.24 -48.76
CA PRO A 545 34.67 -0.47 -47.54
C PRO A 545 34.67 1.04 -47.85
N LEU A 546 33.88 1.82 -47.10
CA LEU A 546 33.82 3.26 -47.24
C LEU A 546 35.10 3.97 -46.82
N THR A 547 35.87 3.35 -45.92
CA THR A 547 37.21 3.77 -45.52
C THR A 547 38.12 2.54 -45.45
N ARG A 548 39.43 2.74 -45.50
CA ARG A 548 40.43 1.64 -45.42
C ARG A 548 40.24 0.85 -44.12
N GLY A 549 39.79 -0.41 -44.21
CA GLY A 549 39.49 -1.28 -43.08
C GLY A 549 38.19 -0.93 -42.33
N GLY A 550 37.35 -0.07 -42.88
CA GLY A 550 36.06 0.32 -42.28
C GLY A 550 34.87 -0.50 -42.77
N LEU A 551 33.67 -0.10 -42.36
CA LEU A 551 32.41 -0.71 -42.75
C LEU A 551 32.10 -0.41 -44.23
N ASN A 552 31.39 -1.32 -44.91
CA ASN A 552 30.79 -1.06 -46.20
C ASN A 552 29.43 -0.36 -46.03
N LEU A 553 28.85 0.09 -47.17
CA LEU A 553 27.63 0.89 -47.16
C LEU A 553 26.43 0.12 -46.52
N LEU A 554 26.30 -1.16 -46.85
CA LEU A 554 25.26 -2.01 -46.27
C LEU A 554 25.42 -2.17 -44.75
N GLN A 555 26.65 -2.37 -44.28
CA GLN A 555 26.93 -2.47 -42.83
C GLN A 555 26.66 -1.15 -42.10
N VAL A 556 26.99 -0.02 -42.70
CA VAL A 556 26.67 1.31 -42.13
C VAL A 556 25.16 1.51 -42.04
N PHE A 557 24.41 1.19 -43.10
CA PHE A 557 22.95 1.18 -43.04
C PHE A 557 22.43 0.26 -41.92
N GLN A 558 22.87 -0.99 -41.92
CA GLN A 558 22.44 -1.97 -40.91
C GLN A 558 22.77 -1.56 -39.48
N SER A 559 23.87 -0.85 -39.25
CA SER A 559 24.22 -0.32 -37.93
C SER A 559 23.55 1.02 -37.59
N GLY A 560 22.75 1.59 -38.50
CA GLY A 560 22.06 2.87 -38.30
C GLY A 560 22.97 4.09 -38.41
N GLY A 561 24.17 3.92 -38.95
CA GLY A 561 25.16 4.99 -39.10
C GLY A 561 24.86 5.93 -40.29
N ASN A 562 25.50 7.11 -40.28
CA ASN A 562 25.53 8.04 -41.44
C ASN A 562 26.71 7.65 -42.32
N PRO A 563 26.50 7.32 -43.64
CA PRO A 563 27.58 6.89 -44.52
C PRO A 563 28.62 7.99 -44.82
N LEU A 564 28.24 9.25 -44.60
CA LEU A 564 29.09 10.42 -44.82
C LEU A 564 29.84 10.88 -43.57
N ASP A 565 29.48 10.31 -42.41
CA ASP A 565 30.11 10.61 -41.10
C ASP A 565 30.53 9.33 -40.38
N SER A 566 31.79 8.99 -40.51
CA SER A 566 32.38 7.80 -39.86
C SER A 566 32.37 7.87 -38.31
N GLY A 567 32.05 9.03 -37.72
CA GLY A 567 31.88 9.17 -36.26
C GLY A 567 30.63 8.49 -35.73
N THR A 568 29.63 8.30 -36.62
CA THR A 568 28.35 7.66 -36.26
C THR A 568 28.35 6.13 -36.44
N TRP A 569 29.41 5.55 -37.01
CA TRP A 569 29.45 4.12 -37.28
C TRP A 569 29.68 3.31 -36.00
N LEU A 570 29.17 2.08 -35.96
CA LEU A 570 29.44 1.17 -34.83
C LEU A 570 30.95 0.88 -34.75
N LYS A 571 31.58 1.47 -33.78
CA LYS A 571 32.99 1.29 -33.46
C LYS A 571 33.15 1.03 -31.97
N SER A 572 34.00 0.08 -31.62
CA SER A 572 34.41 -0.17 -30.24
C SER A 572 35.84 0.25 -30.01
N VAL A 573 36.13 0.82 -28.86
CA VAL A 573 37.46 1.25 -28.41
C VAL A 573 37.71 0.71 -27.03
N LEU A 574 38.87 0.08 -26.85
CA LEU A 574 39.37 -0.35 -25.56
C LEU A 574 40.26 0.76 -24.98
N ALA A 575 39.89 1.28 -23.82
CA ALA A 575 40.63 2.37 -23.17
C ALA A 575 40.93 2.03 -21.70
N THR A 576 42.15 2.37 -21.26
CA THR A 576 42.53 2.28 -19.86
C THR A 576 42.23 3.62 -19.16
N THR A 577 41.48 3.57 -18.07
CA THR A 577 41.16 4.70 -17.21
C THR A 577 41.74 4.49 -15.81
N PRO A 578 41.74 5.48 -14.91
CA PRO A 578 42.13 5.28 -13.50
C PRO A 578 41.31 4.21 -12.77
N GLN A 579 40.08 3.94 -13.24
CA GLN A 579 39.18 2.92 -12.70
C GLN A 579 39.37 1.54 -13.32
N GLY A 580 40.27 1.40 -14.31
CA GLY A 580 40.56 0.16 -15.02
C GLY A 580 40.32 0.22 -16.52
N MET A 581 40.21 -0.94 -17.16
CA MET A 581 40.03 -1.06 -18.61
C MET A 581 38.56 -1.14 -18.99
N PHE A 582 38.14 -0.28 -19.93
CA PHE A 582 36.75 -0.20 -20.44
C PHE A 582 36.72 -0.42 -21.95
N LEU A 583 35.76 -1.22 -22.40
CA LEU A 583 35.32 -1.26 -23.80
C LEU A 583 34.17 -0.27 -23.99
N THR A 584 34.38 0.72 -24.87
CA THR A 584 33.36 1.75 -25.19
C THR A 584 33.01 1.64 -26.66
N TRP A 585 31.73 1.85 -27.01
CA TRP A 585 31.28 1.82 -28.42
C TRP A 585 30.20 2.88 -28.68
N ASN A 586 30.08 3.24 -29.96
CA ASN A 586 28.99 4.10 -30.44
C ASN A 586 27.69 3.30 -30.51
N THR A 587 26.59 3.91 -30.09
CA THR A 587 25.29 3.27 -30.05
C THR A 587 24.25 4.09 -30.84
N GLN A 588 23.21 3.39 -31.29
CA GLN A 588 21.97 4.01 -31.75
C GLN A 588 20.95 3.95 -30.62
N PRO A 589 20.36 5.08 -30.18
CA PRO A 589 19.31 5.07 -29.15
C PRO A 589 18.16 4.14 -29.55
N GLY A 590 17.71 3.32 -28.59
CA GLY A 590 16.67 2.32 -28.81
C GLY A 590 17.16 0.96 -29.32
N ALA A 591 18.43 0.82 -29.65
CA ALA A 591 19.01 -0.46 -30.07
C ALA A 591 19.59 -1.24 -28.88
N THR A 592 19.68 -2.56 -29.02
CA THR A 592 20.28 -3.45 -28.04
C THR A 592 21.58 -4.03 -28.55
N TYR A 593 22.59 -4.08 -27.71
CA TYR A 593 23.93 -4.55 -28.04
C TYR A 593 24.33 -5.72 -27.16
N GLN A 594 25.04 -6.70 -27.74
CA GLN A 594 25.69 -7.78 -27.00
C GLN A 594 27.21 -7.61 -27.08
N VAL A 595 27.85 -7.49 -25.93
CA VAL A 595 29.31 -7.57 -25.87
C VAL A 595 29.72 -9.05 -25.80
N GLN A 596 30.71 -9.41 -26.59
CA GLN A 596 31.23 -10.77 -26.63
C GLN A 596 32.75 -10.75 -26.41
N VAL A 597 33.27 -11.83 -25.84
CA VAL A 597 34.69 -12.00 -25.51
C VAL A 597 35.18 -13.39 -25.93
N LYS A 598 36.45 -13.48 -26.28
CA LYS A 598 37.21 -14.74 -26.38
C LYS A 598 38.65 -14.55 -25.93
N THR A 599 39.30 -15.59 -25.43
CA THR A 599 40.65 -15.53 -24.89
C THR A 599 41.71 -15.82 -25.93
N ASN A 600 41.35 -16.54 -26.99
CA ASN A 600 42.19 -16.75 -28.15
C ASN A 600 41.43 -16.73 -29.47
N LEU A 601 42.09 -16.55 -30.61
CA LEU A 601 41.48 -16.38 -31.92
C LEU A 601 40.72 -17.61 -32.44
N MET A 602 41.02 -18.80 -31.90
CA MET A 602 40.44 -20.08 -32.36
C MET A 602 39.17 -20.44 -31.58
N GLU A 603 38.89 -19.76 -30.47
CA GLU A 603 37.68 -19.98 -29.68
C GLU A 603 36.43 -19.33 -30.30
N ALA A 604 35.28 -19.90 -30.01
CA ALA A 604 34.02 -19.26 -30.32
C ALA A 604 33.81 -18.03 -29.42
N TRP A 605 33.06 -17.04 -29.90
CA TRP A 605 32.64 -15.91 -29.09
C TRP A 605 31.69 -16.33 -27.99
N SER A 606 31.89 -15.82 -26.79
CA SER A 606 31.00 -15.99 -25.64
C SER A 606 30.47 -14.63 -25.18
N ASN A 607 29.22 -14.60 -24.72
CA ASN A 607 28.59 -13.36 -24.26
C ASN A 607 29.25 -12.87 -22.96
N LEU A 608 29.62 -11.60 -22.92
CA LEU A 608 30.11 -10.91 -21.72
C LEU A 608 28.94 -10.11 -21.13
N GLY A 609 28.31 -10.69 -20.11
CA GLY A 609 27.12 -10.11 -19.47
C GLY A 609 25.84 -10.22 -20.31
N ALA A 610 24.76 -9.60 -19.82
CA ALA A 610 23.47 -9.53 -20.51
C ALA A 610 23.50 -8.51 -21.66
N PRO A 611 22.57 -8.63 -22.63
CA PRO A 611 22.34 -7.60 -23.64
C PRO A 611 22.08 -6.22 -23.02
N ARG A 612 22.57 -5.17 -23.66
CA ARG A 612 22.54 -3.79 -23.17
C ARG A 612 21.70 -2.90 -24.09
N PHE A 613 20.63 -2.32 -23.53
CA PHE A 613 19.80 -1.36 -24.23
C PHE A 613 20.45 0.03 -24.23
N ALA A 614 20.57 0.65 -25.39
CA ALA A 614 21.19 1.97 -25.54
C ALA A 614 20.14 3.08 -25.48
N ALA A 615 20.20 3.91 -24.44
CA ALA A 615 19.38 5.14 -24.35
C ALA A 615 20.11 6.39 -24.90
N GLY A 616 21.41 6.30 -25.15
CA GLY A 616 22.26 7.41 -25.62
C GLY A 616 23.10 7.03 -26.84
N ALA A 617 24.03 7.90 -27.20
CA ALA A 617 24.90 7.74 -28.38
C ALA A 617 26.17 6.90 -28.13
N THR A 618 26.45 6.55 -26.89
CA THR A 618 27.60 5.71 -26.51
C THR A 618 27.24 4.85 -25.30
N ASP A 619 27.86 3.66 -25.20
CA ASP A 619 27.81 2.81 -24.01
C ASP A 619 29.21 2.23 -23.71
N SER A 620 29.41 1.75 -22.49
CA SER A 620 30.68 1.18 -22.07
C SER A 620 30.51 0.06 -21.03
N ILE A 621 31.45 -0.88 -21.03
CA ILE A 621 31.52 -1.96 -20.04
C ILE A 621 32.94 -2.08 -19.47
N TYR A 622 33.03 -2.33 -18.18
CA TYR A 622 34.31 -2.64 -17.53
C TYR A 622 34.77 -4.05 -17.93
N VAL A 623 35.97 -4.13 -18.47
CA VAL A 623 36.61 -5.39 -18.92
C VAL A 623 37.94 -5.64 -18.22
N GLY A 624 38.32 -4.79 -17.26
CA GLY A 624 39.56 -4.90 -16.50
C GLY A 624 39.59 -6.10 -15.57
N GLY A 625 40.72 -6.83 -15.56
CA GLY A 625 40.95 -8.02 -14.75
C GLY A 625 40.82 -9.34 -15.49
N SER A 626 40.36 -9.37 -16.74
CA SER A 626 40.52 -10.54 -17.62
C SER A 626 41.91 -10.61 -18.20
N PRO A 627 42.52 -11.82 -18.33
CA PRO A 627 43.71 -12.01 -19.14
C PRO A 627 43.41 -11.52 -20.57
N ALA A 628 44.46 -11.16 -21.33
CA ALA A 628 44.34 -10.59 -22.67
C ALA A 628 43.23 -11.28 -23.48
N GLY A 629 42.22 -10.52 -23.82
CA GLY A 629 41.02 -11.00 -24.53
C GLY A 629 40.76 -10.21 -25.80
N TYR A 630 40.07 -10.84 -26.73
CA TYR A 630 39.46 -10.17 -27.91
C TYR A 630 38.01 -9.83 -27.58
N TYR A 631 37.60 -8.64 -27.95
CA TYR A 631 36.25 -8.15 -27.69
C TYR A 631 35.56 -7.74 -28.99
N GLN A 632 34.28 -8.02 -29.10
CA GLN A 632 33.43 -7.46 -30.14
C GLN A 632 32.10 -7.00 -29.57
N VAL A 633 31.47 -6.09 -30.27
CA VAL A 633 30.13 -5.60 -29.96
C VAL A 633 29.23 -5.95 -31.14
N GLU A 634 28.19 -6.69 -30.85
CA GLU A 634 27.17 -7.11 -31.82
C GLU A 634 25.89 -6.30 -31.57
N LEU A 635 25.31 -5.75 -32.64
CA LEU A 635 24.00 -5.13 -32.62
C LEU A 635 22.94 -6.22 -32.73
N LEU A 636 22.12 -6.36 -31.70
CA LEU A 636 20.97 -7.26 -31.69
C LEU A 636 19.74 -6.50 -32.25
N ARG A 637 19.18 -6.97 -33.38
CA ARG A 637 18.01 -6.38 -34.02
C ARG A 637 16.93 -7.40 -34.31
#